data_222eda5b536f6fe24f7a2fe21d17520a
#
_entry.id   222eda5b536f6fe24f7a2fe21d17520a
#
_cell.length_a   1.000
_cell.length_b   1.000
_cell.length_c   1.000
_cell.angle_alpha   90.00
_cell.angle_beta   90.00
_cell.angle_gamma   90.00
#
_symmetry.space_group_name_H-M   'P 1'
#
loop_
_entity.id
_entity.type
_entity.pdbx_description
1 polymer ?
#
loop_
_entity_poly.entity_id
_entity_poly.type
_entity_poly.pdbx_seq_one_letter_code
_entity_poly.pdbx_strand_id
1 'polypeptide(L)'
;RKEFTNRGNFDARKLRMSNIGRDDRYLWNHYNNVGPKEPMQPNNLVKFLYGHLIEEMLLLLVRLSGHTVSHEQAQAEVEGIVGSMDCKIDGVLTDVKSTSSFGFKKFKDATLAFDDPFGYIDQIKGYAKSEGDTEVGWLAMDKQNGHLAFLKYDLEDTQAPVYAVLKEDIVERIKHVKEVVQQPEPPEFCNDPVPDGKSGNMKLPIGCSYCHFKRSCYPDLRTFLYSTGPRFLT
;
A
#
# COMPACT_ATOMS: atom_id res chain seq x y z
N ARG A 1 18.78 -16.23 7.07
CA ARG A 1 17.70 -17.24 7.30
C ARG A 1 16.90 -16.96 8.57
N LYS A 2 17.49 -16.36 9.62
CA LYS A 2 16.79 -15.98 10.87
C LYS A 2 15.87 -14.76 10.71
N GLU A 3 16.23 -13.78 9.89
CA GLU A 3 15.41 -12.58 9.65
C GLU A 3 14.11 -12.86 8.88
N PHE A 4 14.12 -13.83 7.97
CA PHE A 4 12.93 -14.24 7.22
C PHE A 4 11.90 -15.03 8.05
N THR A 5 12.36 -15.70 9.11
CA THR A 5 11.50 -16.55 9.97
C THR A 5 11.12 -15.86 11.29
N ASN A 6 11.83 -14.80 11.68
CA ASN A 6 11.66 -14.12 12.95
C ASN A 6 11.00 -12.74 12.82
N ARG A 7 10.04 -12.57 11.91
CA ARG A 7 8.97 -11.61 12.15
C ARG A 7 8.17 -12.20 13.31
N GLY A 8 8.64 -11.88 14.53
CA GLY A 8 8.03 -12.32 15.78
C GLY A 8 6.53 -12.14 15.75
N ASN A 9 5.81 -12.86 16.58
CA ASN A 9 4.36 -12.91 16.67
C ASN A 9 3.73 -11.66 16.09
N PHE A 10 3.20 -11.79 14.86
CA PHE A 10 2.58 -10.71 14.13
C PHE A 10 1.35 -10.33 14.93
N ASP A 11 1.48 -9.34 15.80
CA ASP A 11 0.34 -8.85 16.55
C ASP A 11 -0.68 -8.30 15.55
N ALA A 12 -1.70 -9.11 15.27
CA ALA A 12 -2.75 -8.79 14.33
C ALA A 12 -3.49 -7.49 14.72
N ARG A 13 -3.49 -7.15 16.00
CA ARG A 13 -4.14 -5.96 16.56
C ARG A 13 -3.32 -4.68 16.42
N LYS A 14 -2.23 -4.68 15.67
CA LYS A 14 -1.37 -3.51 15.53
C LYS A 14 -1.61 -2.77 14.22
N LEU A 15 -2.10 -1.55 14.31
CA LEU A 15 -2.08 -0.60 13.19
C LEU A 15 -0.63 -0.22 12.89
N ARG A 16 -0.31 -0.02 11.62
CA ARG A 16 1.03 0.35 11.14
C ARG A 16 0.91 1.46 10.11
N MET A 17 1.94 2.28 9.97
CA MET A 17 1.97 3.32 8.96
C MET A 17 1.78 2.74 7.55
N SER A 18 2.35 1.59 7.25
CA SER A 18 2.23 0.91 5.95
C SER A 18 0.84 0.40 5.59
N ASN A 19 -0.14 0.45 6.51
CA ASN A 19 -1.52 0.06 6.22
C ASN A 19 -2.57 1.14 6.55
N ILE A 20 -2.16 2.28 7.07
CA ILE A 20 -3.09 3.31 7.58
C ILE A 20 -4.01 3.88 6.50
N GLY A 21 -3.56 3.91 5.24
CA GLY A 21 -4.34 4.34 4.10
C GLY A 21 -5.28 3.28 3.50
N ARG A 22 -5.36 2.09 4.12
CA ARG A 22 -6.32 1.07 3.68
C ARG A 22 -7.73 1.43 4.13
N ASP A 23 -8.73 0.88 3.43
CA ASP A 23 -10.15 1.07 3.76
C ASP A 23 -10.47 0.72 5.23
N ASP A 24 -11.42 1.42 5.82
CA ASP A 24 -11.82 1.28 7.22
C ASP A 24 -12.23 -0.15 7.59
N ARG A 25 -13.06 -0.81 6.77
CA ARG A 25 -13.45 -2.20 7.00
C ARG A 25 -12.27 -3.16 6.93
N TYR A 26 -11.30 -2.92 6.03
CA TYR A 26 -10.06 -3.70 5.99
C TYR A 26 -9.29 -3.56 7.30
N LEU A 27 -9.11 -2.33 7.80
CA LEU A 27 -8.39 -2.04 9.04
C LEU A 27 -9.12 -2.60 10.25
N TRP A 28 -10.43 -2.48 10.29
CA TRP A 28 -11.28 -3.08 11.34
C TRP A 28 -11.13 -4.60 11.38
N ASN A 29 -11.28 -5.28 10.24
CA ASN A 29 -11.10 -6.74 10.13
C ASN A 29 -9.69 -7.16 10.55
N HIS A 30 -8.67 -6.37 10.16
CA HIS A 30 -7.28 -6.64 10.49
C HIS A 30 -7.04 -6.53 12.00
N TYR A 31 -7.49 -5.45 12.61
CA TYR A 31 -7.33 -5.16 14.03
C TYR A 31 -8.10 -6.15 14.91
N ASN A 32 -9.34 -6.45 14.54
CA ASN A 32 -10.20 -7.37 15.28
C ASN A 32 -9.95 -8.85 14.94
N ASN A 33 -8.98 -9.14 14.09
CA ASN A 33 -8.57 -10.50 13.71
C ASN A 33 -9.73 -11.36 13.19
N VAL A 34 -10.60 -10.77 12.36
CA VAL A 34 -11.82 -11.39 11.85
C VAL A 34 -11.51 -12.54 10.88
N GLY A 35 -12.10 -13.69 11.15
CA GLY A 35 -12.13 -14.86 10.28
C GLY A 35 -10.79 -15.57 10.08
N PRO A 36 -10.81 -16.74 9.42
CA PRO A 36 -9.58 -17.40 9.01
C PRO A 36 -8.93 -16.58 7.90
N LYS A 37 -7.73 -16.05 8.15
CA LYS A 37 -6.90 -15.47 7.08
C LYS A 37 -6.55 -16.58 6.10
N GLU A 38 -6.76 -16.34 4.80
CA GLU A 38 -6.25 -17.26 3.81
C GLU A 38 -4.73 -17.46 4.04
N PRO A 39 -4.25 -18.71 4.10
CA PRO A 39 -2.82 -18.98 4.26
C PRO A 39 -2.04 -18.27 3.15
N MET A 40 -0.94 -17.62 3.51
CA MET A 40 -0.11 -16.98 2.52
C MET A 40 0.46 -18.02 1.56
N GLN A 41 0.11 -17.92 0.29
CA GLN A 41 0.61 -18.83 -0.73
C GLN A 41 2.14 -18.70 -0.87
N PRO A 42 2.87 -19.81 -1.08
CA PRO A 42 4.33 -19.79 -1.20
C PRO A 42 4.85 -18.80 -2.26
N ASN A 43 4.13 -18.63 -3.37
CA ASN A 43 4.48 -17.66 -4.41
C ASN A 43 4.41 -16.20 -3.93
N ASN A 44 3.60 -15.89 -2.92
CA ASN A 44 3.55 -14.55 -2.33
C ASN A 44 4.81 -14.28 -1.48
N LEU A 45 5.33 -15.30 -0.78
CA LEU A 45 6.61 -15.18 -0.07
C LEU A 45 7.75 -14.87 -1.05
N VAL A 46 7.77 -15.54 -2.21
CA VAL A 46 8.74 -15.25 -3.28
C VAL A 46 8.57 -13.82 -3.80
N LYS A 47 7.33 -13.33 -3.98
CA LYS A 47 7.08 -11.95 -4.40
C LYS A 47 7.57 -10.92 -3.39
N PHE A 48 7.44 -11.17 -2.09
CA PHE A 48 7.98 -10.29 -1.04
C PHE A 48 9.51 -10.26 -1.06
N LEU A 49 10.15 -11.44 -1.16
CA LEU A 49 11.59 -11.51 -1.30
C LEU A 49 12.07 -10.73 -2.54
N TYR A 50 11.38 -10.92 -3.66
CA TYR A 50 11.68 -10.21 -4.91
C TYR A 50 11.51 -8.68 -4.76
N GLY A 51 10.50 -8.24 -4.01
CA GLY A 51 10.32 -6.82 -3.66
C GLY A 51 11.54 -6.23 -2.94
N HIS A 52 12.02 -6.89 -1.89
CA HIS A 52 13.20 -6.46 -1.14
C HIS A 52 14.48 -6.44 -2.00
N LEU A 53 14.69 -7.47 -2.84
CA LEU A 53 15.85 -7.50 -3.74
C LEU A 53 15.82 -6.37 -4.77
N ILE A 54 14.64 -6.02 -5.29
CA ILE A 54 14.47 -4.89 -6.22
C ILE A 54 14.75 -3.57 -5.48
N GLU A 55 14.25 -3.39 -4.27
CA GLU A 55 14.50 -2.21 -3.45
C GLU A 55 16.02 -1.98 -3.28
N GLU A 56 16.74 -2.96 -2.78
CA GLU A 56 18.20 -2.90 -2.60
C GLU A 56 18.94 -2.61 -3.92
N MET A 57 18.52 -3.26 -5.01
CA MET A 57 19.09 -3.03 -6.33
C MET A 57 18.86 -1.59 -6.79
N LEU A 58 17.65 -1.05 -6.61
CA LEU A 58 17.31 0.31 -7.02
C LEU A 58 18.10 1.34 -6.21
N LEU A 59 18.22 1.17 -4.91
CA LEU A 59 19.01 2.07 -4.07
C LEU A 59 20.50 2.03 -4.43
N LEU A 60 21.04 0.87 -4.81
CA LEU A 60 22.39 0.77 -5.36
C LEU A 60 22.52 1.56 -6.67
N LEU A 61 21.58 1.41 -7.61
CA LEU A 61 21.60 2.12 -8.89
C LEU A 61 21.48 3.64 -8.70
N VAL A 62 20.65 4.10 -7.77
CA VAL A 62 20.52 5.52 -7.38
C VAL A 62 21.88 6.08 -6.95
N ARG A 63 22.60 5.37 -6.05
CA ARG A 63 23.94 5.78 -5.59
C ARG A 63 24.98 5.77 -6.73
N LEU A 64 24.96 4.74 -7.57
CA LEU A 64 25.87 4.65 -8.72
C LEU A 64 25.62 5.75 -9.76
N SER A 65 24.39 6.30 -9.81
CA SER A 65 24.03 7.44 -10.66
C SER A 65 24.41 8.80 -10.07
N GLY A 66 25.04 8.83 -8.89
CA GLY A 66 25.54 10.04 -8.25
C GLY A 66 24.54 10.72 -7.30
N HIS A 67 23.38 10.11 -7.05
CA HIS A 67 22.41 10.61 -6.07
C HIS A 67 22.76 10.17 -4.66
N THR A 68 22.33 10.96 -3.68
CA THR A 68 22.48 10.64 -2.26
C THR A 68 21.30 9.81 -1.77
N VAL A 69 21.57 8.78 -0.98
CA VAL A 69 20.54 7.98 -0.29
C VAL A 69 20.83 8.03 1.20
N SER A 70 19.84 8.40 1.99
CA SER A 70 19.93 8.54 3.44
C SER A 70 18.67 8.05 4.13
N HIS A 71 18.67 7.96 5.47
CA HIS A 71 17.55 7.57 6.31
C HIS A 71 16.93 6.21 5.94
N GLU A 72 17.76 5.28 5.46
CA GLU A 72 17.30 3.94 5.07
C GLU A 72 16.71 3.19 6.26
N GLN A 73 15.48 2.68 6.06
CA GLN A 73 14.70 1.95 7.06
C GLN A 73 14.55 2.70 8.40
N ALA A 74 14.62 4.06 8.37
CA ALA A 74 14.44 4.87 9.55
C ALA A 74 13.02 4.73 10.09
N GLN A 75 12.91 4.73 11.43
CA GLN A 75 11.62 4.58 12.10
C GLN A 75 10.89 5.92 12.11
N ALA A 76 9.62 5.89 11.80
CA ALA A 76 8.70 7.02 11.86
C ALA A 76 7.52 6.70 12.77
N GLU A 77 7.05 7.69 13.51
CA GLU A 77 5.90 7.54 14.41
C GLU A 77 5.01 8.78 14.36
N VAL A 78 3.71 8.57 14.20
CA VAL A 78 2.69 9.60 14.30
C VAL A 78 1.52 9.03 15.13
N GLU A 79 1.12 9.74 16.20
CA GLU A 79 0.01 9.33 17.06
C GLU A 79 0.13 7.87 17.53
N GLY A 80 1.34 7.39 17.85
CA GLY A 80 1.57 6.01 18.28
C GLY A 80 1.46 4.96 17.17
N ILE A 81 1.27 5.36 15.91
CA ILE A 81 1.37 4.50 14.74
C ILE A 81 2.80 4.54 14.22
N VAL A 82 3.45 3.40 14.23
CA VAL A 82 4.85 3.27 13.80
C VAL A 82 4.98 2.66 12.41
N GLY A 83 6.08 2.98 11.74
CA GLY A 83 6.47 2.38 10.47
C GLY A 83 7.95 2.60 10.20
N SER A 84 8.49 1.91 9.20
CA SER A 84 9.82 2.17 8.64
C SER A 84 9.64 2.80 7.27
N MET A 85 10.24 3.95 7.05
CA MET A 85 10.33 4.53 5.71
C MET A 85 11.47 3.89 4.94
N ASP A 86 11.37 3.82 3.61
CA ASP A 86 12.40 3.16 2.81
C ASP A 86 13.69 4.00 2.81
N CYS A 87 13.62 5.28 2.40
CA CYS A 87 14.79 6.17 2.37
C CYS A 87 14.42 7.62 2.10
N LYS A 88 15.46 8.49 2.06
CA LYS A 88 15.42 9.79 1.38
C LYS A 88 16.42 9.78 0.21
N ILE A 89 15.98 10.21 -0.98
CA ILE A 89 16.83 10.39 -2.17
C ILE A 89 16.99 11.89 -2.41
N ASP A 90 18.22 12.39 -2.36
CA ASP A 90 18.54 13.83 -2.45
C ASP A 90 17.71 14.70 -1.51
N GLY A 91 17.41 14.17 -0.32
CA GLY A 91 16.60 14.83 0.70
C GLY A 91 15.08 14.62 0.54
N VAL A 92 14.59 14.11 -0.59
CA VAL A 92 13.16 13.81 -0.79
C VAL A 92 12.81 12.49 -0.13
N LEU A 93 11.83 12.48 0.77
CA LEU A 93 11.28 11.27 1.36
C LEU A 93 10.73 10.36 0.27
N THR A 94 11.29 9.17 0.12
CA THR A 94 11.03 8.28 -1.02
C THR A 94 10.66 6.89 -0.56
N ASP A 95 9.57 6.38 -1.12
CA ASP A 95 9.10 5.01 -0.97
C ASP A 95 9.39 4.24 -2.28
N VAL A 96 10.00 3.05 -2.18
CA VAL A 96 10.45 2.27 -3.33
C VAL A 96 9.43 1.19 -3.66
N LYS A 97 8.97 1.13 -4.90
CA LYS A 97 7.91 0.22 -5.33
C LYS A 97 8.30 -0.64 -6.53
N SER A 98 8.19 -1.95 -6.38
CA SER A 98 8.21 -2.89 -7.51
C SER A 98 6.78 -3.22 -7.93
N THR A 99 6.40 -2.90 -9.15
CA THR A 99 5.01 -3.01 -9.60
C THR A 99 4.83 -3.88 -10.85
N SER A 100 3.58 -4.25 -11.15
CA SER A 100 3.23 -4.73 -12.48
C SER A 100 3.18 -3.57 -13.46
N SER A 101 3.25 -3.85 -14.77
CA SER A 101 3.13 -2.80 -15.80
C SER A 101 1.85 -1.96 -15.68
N PHE A 102 0.75 -2.56 -15.19
CA PHE A 102 -0.48 -1.82 -14.91
C PHE A 102 -0.32 -0.85 -13.73
N GLY A 103 0.26 -1.31 -12.62
CA GLY A 103 0.53 -0.45 -11.45
C GLY A 103 1.57 0.62 -11.74
N PHE A 104 2.60 0.30 -12.54
CA PHE A 104 3.66 1.23 -12.93
C PHE A 104 3.14 2.49 -13.63
N LYS A 105 2.08 2.35 -14.46
CA LYS A 105 1.46 3.49 -15.14
C LYS A 105 0.99 4.58 -14.18
N LYS A 106 0.50 4.23 -12.99
CA LYS A 106 0.04 5.19 -11.99
C LYS A 106 1.16 6.13 -11.52
N PHE A 107 2.36 5.61 -11.39
CA PHE A 107 3.54 6.39 -11.04
C PHE A 107 4.05 7.20 -12.21
N LYS A 108 4.16 6.57 -13.40
CA LYS A 108 4.63 7.22 -14.62
C LYS A 108 3.72 8.36 -15.09
N ASP A 109 2.42 8.16 -15.02
CA ASP A 109 1.40 9.11 -15.50
C ASP A 109 0.90 10.05 -14.40
N ALA A 110 1.51 10.01 -13.21
CA ALA A 110 1.18 10.82 -12.02
C ALA A 110 -0.30 10.72 -11.58
N THR A 111 -0.90 9.54 -11.75
CA THR A 111 -2.31 9.30 -11.40
C THR A 111 -2.50 8.57 -10.07
N LEU A 112 -1.41 8.29 -9.33
CA LEU A 112 -1.46 7.55 -8.07
C LEU A 112 -2.43 8.15 -7.06
N ALA A 113 -2.44 9.48 -6.90
CA ALA A 113 -3.31 10.15 -5.95
C ALA A 113 -4.82 9.94 -6.22
N PHE A 114 -5.20 9.64 -7.47
CA PHE A 114 -6.59 9.43 -7.87
C PHE A 114 -6.99 7.94 -7.93
N ASP A 115 -6.03 7.03 -7.81
CA ASP A 115 -6.28 5.59 -7.86
C ASP A 115 -5.26 4.85 -6.98
N ASP A 116 -5.44 4.96 -5.65
CA ASP A 116 -4.57 4.36 -4.62
C ASP A 116 -5.30 3.30 -3.77
N PRO A 117 -5.61 2.12 -4.32
CA PRO A 117 -6.32 1.07 -3.57
C PRO A 117 -5.48 0.43 -2.45
N PHE A 118 -4.21 0.80 -2.33
CA PHE A 118 -3.29 0.24 -1.34
C PHE A 118 -2.92 1.21 -0.21
N GLY A 119 -3.31 2.48 -0.32
CA GLY A 119 -3.08 3.50 0.71
C GLY A 119 -1.64 4.01 0.77
N TYR A 120 -0.95 4.08 -0.37
CA TYR A 120 0.43 4.59 -0.44
C TYR A 120 0.52 6.08 -0.13
N ILE A 121 -0.53 6.85 -0.46
CA ILE A 121 -0.58 8.29 -0.19
C ILE A 121 -0.57 8.54 1.32
N ASP A 122 -1.47 7.91 2.08
CA ASP A 122 -1.52 8.11 3.52
C ASP A 122 -0.29 7.52 4.23
N GLN A 123 0.26 6.42 3.72
CA GLN A 123 1.52 5.87 4.20
C GLN A 123 2.63 6.90 4.15
N ILE A 124 2.86 7.51 2.99
CA ILE A 124 3.97 8.47 2.81
C ILE A 124 3.70 9.79 3.53
N LYS A 125 2.44 10.25 3.60
CA LYS A 125 2.04 11.41 4.41
C LYS A 125 2.34 11.20 5.89
N GLY A 126 2.13 9.99 6.39
CA GLY A 126 2.50 9.63 7.76
C GLY A 126 4.00 9.73 8.00
N TYR A 127 4.81 9.24 7.08
CA TYR A 127 6.27 9.38 7.17
C TYR A 127 6.70 10.84 7.08
N ALA A 128 6.15 11.59 6.12
CA ALA A 128 6.44 13.02 5.96
C ALA A 128 6.07 13.82 7.23
N LYS A 129 4.94 13.53 7.84
CA LYS A 129 4.51 14.16 9.10
C LYS A 129 5.48 13.90 10.25
N SER A 130 5.99 12.66 10.36
CA SER A 130 6.98 12.28 11.37
C SER A 130 8.31 13.02 11.21
N GLU A 131 8.75 13.22 9.96
CA GLU A 131 10.03 13.83 9.60
C GLU A 131 9.97 15.35 9.46
N GLY A 132 8.77 15.94 9.32
CA GLY A 132 8.59 17.35 8.98
C GLY A 132 8.89 17.67 7.51
N ASP A 133 8.79 16.65 6.63
CA ASP A 133 9.00 16.81 5.19
C ASP A 133 7.72 17.30 4.50
N THR A 134 7.89 18.12 3.46
CA THR A 134 6.79 18.56 2.58
C THR A 134 6.87 17.93 1.20
N GLU A 135 8.04 17.47 0.78
CA GLU A 135 8.25 16.80 -0.49
C GLU A 135 8.34 15.28 -0.30
N VAL A 136 7.53 14.55 -1.07
CA VAL A 136 7.46 13.09 -1.04
C VAL A 136 7.57 12.50 -2.43
N GLY A 137 8.10 11.29 -2.55
CA GLY A 137 8.28 10.64 -3.83
C GLY A 137 8.15 9.13 -3.78
N TRP A 138 7.96 8.55 -4.96
CA TRP A 138 8.01 7.12 -5.18
C TRP A 138 8.98 6.79 -6.31
N LEU A 139 9.97 5.96 -6.02
CA LEU A 139 10.80 5.33 -7.04
C LEU A 139 10.16 3.99 -7.43
N ALA A 140 9.51 3.96 -8.57
CA ALA A 140 8.79 2.78 -9.04
C ALA A 140 9.53 2.06 -10.16
N MET A 141 9.57 0.72 -10.09
CA MET A 141 10.09 -0.14 -11.16
C MET A 141 8.96 -1.04 -11.68
N ASP A 142 8.78 -1.05 -13.01
CA ASP A 142 8.02 -2.10 -13.68
C ASP A 142 8.86 -3.39 -13.70
N LYS A 143 8.49 -4.34 -12.83
CA LYS A 143 9.22 -5.60 -12.67
C LYS A 143 9.15 -6.55 -13.88
N GLN A 144 8.34 -6.24 -14.89
CA GLN A 144 8.22 -7.05 -16.11
C GLN A 144 9.23 -6.63 -17.18
N ASN A 145 9.57 -5.34 -17.25
CA ASN A 145 10.44 -4.80 -18.31
C ASN A 145 11.59 -3.93 -17.80
N GLY A 146 11.66 -3.65 -16.47
CA GLY A 146 12.74 -2.87 -15.87
C GLY A 146 12.64 -1.36 -16.04
N HIS A 147 11.52 -0.83 -16.57
CA HIS A 147 11.35 0.62 -16.66
C HIS A 147 11.24 1.25 -15.27
N LEU A 148 11.83 2.44 -15.14
CA LEU A 148 11.83 3.22 -13.91
C LEU A 148 10.99 4.48 -14.07
N ALA A 149 10.34 4.91 -13.00
CA ALA A 149 9.69 6.20 -12.89
C ALA A 149 9.91 6.76 -11.48
N PHE A 150 10.12 8.07 -11.39
CA PHE A 150 10.14 8.79 -10.14
C PHE A 150 8.96 9.76 -10.11
N LEU A 151 7.99 9.50 -9.26
CA LEU A 151 6.84 10.38 -9.02
C LEU A 151 7.12 11.20 -7.77
N LYS A 152 6.98 12.51 -7.86
CA LYS A 152 7.18 13.44 -6.73
C LYS A 152 5.94 14.30 -6.55
N TYR A 153 5.56 14.52 -5.29
CA TYR A 153 4.55 15.49 -4.91
C TYR A 153 5.11 16.45 -3.85
N ASP A 154 4.67 17.69 -3.92
CA ASP A 154 4.77 18.67 -2.84
C ASP A 154 3.42 18.69 -2.12
N LEU A 155 3.42 18.35 -0.84
CA LEU A 155 2.21 18.26 0.00
C LEU A 155 1.59 19.63 0.29
N GLU A 156 2.35 20.71 0.11
CA GLU A 156 1.94 22.12 0.36
C GLU A 156 1.61 22.87 -0.94
N ASP A 157 1.84 22.30 -2.12
CA ASP A 157 1.50 22.97 -3.39
C ASP A 157 -0.02 23.02 -3.61
N THR A 158 -0.62 24.13 -3.14
CA THR A 158 -2.07 24.37 -3.25
C THR A 158 -2.56 24.53 -4.69
N GLN A 159 -1.66 24.69 -5.66
CA GLN A 159 -1.99 24.84 -7.08
C GLN A 159 -1.95 23.50 -7.82
N ALA A 160 -1.34 22.47 -7.22
CA ALA A 160 -1.29 21.15 -7.84
C ALA A 160 -2.69 20.54 -7.98
N PRO A 161 -3.05 19.96 -9.13
CA PRO A 161 -4.35 19.28 -9.32
C PRO A 161 -4.62 18.18 -8.29
N VAL A 162 -3.55 17.57 -7.75
CA VAL A 162 -3.62 16.50 -6.75
C VAL A 162 -3.81 17.02 -5.31
N TYR A 163 -3.68 18.34 -5.08
CA TYR A 163 -3.76 18.92 -3.74
C TYR A 163 -5.07 18.59 -3.02
N ALA A 164 -6.18 18.53 -3.74
CA ALA A 164 -7.48 18.18 -3.16
C ALA A 164 -7.48 16.83 -2.44
N VAL A 165 -6.65 15.88 -2.89
CA VAL A 165 -6.45 14.56 -2.28
C VAL A 165 -5.34 14.61 -1.21
N LEU A 166 -4.25 15.33 -1.49
CA LEU A 166 -3.09 15.39 -0.60
C LEU A 166 -3.32 16.20 0.68
N LYS A 167 -4.23 17.18 0.65
CA LYS A 167 -4.50 18.11 1.77
C LYS A 167 -5.12 17.47 3.00
N GLU A 168 -5.70 16.28 2.89
CA GLU A 168 -6.28 15.59 4.04
C GLU A 168 -5.24 15.34 5.12
N ASP A 169 -5.54 15.72 6.36
CA ASP A 169 -4.59 15.58 7.46
C ASP A 169 -4.45 14.12 7.88
N ILE A 170 -3.23 13.60 7.82
CA ILE A 170 -2.93 12.22 8.21
C ILE A 170 -3.19 11.97 9.72
N VAL A 171 -3.06 12.99 10.56
CA VAL A 171 -3.37 12.88 12.00
C VAL A 171 -4.85 12.62 12.20
N GLU A 172 -5.72 13.34 11.47
CA GLU A 172 -7.17 13.12 11.52
C GLU A 172 -7.53 11.74 10.96
N ARG A 173 -6.89 11.29 9.88
CA ARG A 173 -7.03 9.92 9.37
C ARG A 173 -6.67 8.88 10.43
N ILE A 174 -5.55 9.05 11.12
CA ILE A 174 -5.11 8.12 12.19
C ILE A 174 -6.12 8.10 13.34
N LYS A 175 -6.61 9.25 13.80
CA LYS A 175 -7.62 9.34 14.85
C LYS A 175 -8.90 8.62 14.43
N HIS A 176 -9.41 8.91 13.24
CA HIS A 176 -10.59 8.24 12.68
C HIS A 176 -10.40 6.71 12.67
N VAL A 177 -9.28 6.21 12.16
CA VAL A 177 -9.03 4.76 12.12
C VAL A 177 -8.99 4.15 13.52
N LYS A 178 -8.37 4.83 14.49
CA LYS A 178 -8.35 4.37 15.90
C LYS A 178 -9.75 4.24 16.48
N GLU A 179 -10.66 5.15 16.16
CA GLU A 179 -12.06 5.09 16.58
C GLU A 179 -12.82 3.96 15.87
N VAL A 180 -12.65 3.85 14.55
CA VAL A 180 -13.29 2.82 13.74
C VAL A 180 -12.95 1.42 14.20
N VAL A 181 -11.68 1.13 14.46
CA VAL A 181 -11.26 -0.24 14.83
C VAL A 181 -11.75 -0.66 16.24
N GLN A 182 -12.20 0.28 17.06
CA GLN A 182 -12.79 0.01 18.37
C GLN A 182 -14.31 -0.20 18.31
N GLN A 183 -14.96 0.06 17.19
CA GLN A 183 -16.40 -0.14 17.06
C GLN A 183 -16.76 -1.63 17.18
N PRO A 184 -17.91 -1.97 17.82
CA PRO A 184 -18.32 -3.35 18.00
C PRO A 184 -18.67 -4.06 16.69
N GLU A 185 -19.12 -3.30 15.68
CA GLU A 185 -19.55 -3.79 14.39
C GLU A 185 -18.61 -3.28 13.27
N PRO A 186 -18.39 -4.08 12.23
CA PRO A 186 -17.55 -3.64 11.11
C PRO A 186 -18.21 -2.50 10.32
N PRO A 187 -17.42 -1.55 9.80
CA PRO A 187 -17.92 -0.55 8.85
C PRO A 187 -18.57 -1.19 7.62
N GLU A 188 -19.23 -0.39 6.80
CA GLU A 188 -19.78 -0.82 5.51
C GLU A 188 -18.71 -1.42 4.58
N PHE A 189 -19.14 -2.11 3.53
CA PHE A 189 -18.21 -2.68 2.55
C PHE A 189 -17.37 -1.58 1.92
N CYS A 190 -16.07 -1.86 1.76
CA CYS A 190 -15.12 -0.90 1.19
C CYS A 190 -15.46 -0.52 -0.25
N ASN A 191 -15.93 -1.48 -1.01
CA ASN A 191 -16.22 -1.30 -2.43
C ASN A 191 -17.30 -2.29 -2.87
N ASP A 192 -18.17 -1.86 -3.76
CA ASP A 192 -19.14 -2.72 -4.41
C ASP A 192 -18.50 -3.57 -5.52
N PRO A 193 -19.04 -4.76 -5.77
CA PRO A 193 -18.67 -5.54 -6.94
C PRO A 193 -18.93 -4.76 -8.24
N VAL A 194 -18.08 -4.95 -9.23
CA VAL A 194 -18.15 -4.28 -10.53
C VAL A 194 -18.51 -5.27 -11.65
N PRO A 195 -19.14 -4.84 -12.75
CA PRO A 195 -19.45 -5.73 -13.86
C PRO A 195 -18.20 -6.42 -14.44
N ASP A 196 -18.31 -7.71 -14.73
CA ASP A 196 -17.25 -8.47 -15.39
C ASP A 196 -17.42 -8.46 -16.91
N GLY A 197 -17.09 -7.32 -17.52
CA GLY A 197 -17.26 -7.09 -18.94
C GLY A 197 -18.73 -7.23 -19.37
N LYS A 198 -18.97 -8.03 -20.41
CA LYS A 198 -20.32 -8.30 -20.96
C LYS A 198 -20.89 -9.65 -20.49
N SER A 199 -20.30 -10.31 -19.52
CA SER A 199 -20.67 -11.66 -19.08
C SER A 199 -21.98 -11.71 -18.27
N GLY A 200 -22.46 -10.57 -17.77
CA GLY A 200 -23.58 -10.49 -16.83
C GLY A 200 -23.16 -10.85 -15.38
N ASN A 201 -21.93 -11.24 -15.15
CA ASN A 201 -21.41 -11.52 -13.80
C ASN A 201 -20.89 -10.25 -13.14
N MET A 202 -20.88 -10.25 -11.81
CA MET A 202 -20.21 -9.24 -10.99
C MET A 202 -18.88 -9.81 -10.46
N LYS A 203 -17.84 -8.99 -10.42
CA LYS A 203 -16.51 -9.36 -9.88
C LYS A 203 -16.05 -8.39 -8.82
N LEU A 204 -15.15 -8.85 -7.97
CA LEU A 204 -14.50 -7.98 -6.99
C LEU A 204 -13.62 -6.93 -7.69
N PRO A 205 -13.66 -5.66 -7.26
CA PRO A 205 -12.70 -4.65 -7.66
C PRO A 205 -11.29 -5.01 -7.17
N ILE A 206 -10.28 -4.31 -7.70
CA ILE A 206 -8.87 -4.62 -7.45
C ILE A 206 -8.53 -4.65 -5.96
N GLY A 207 -8.93 -3.62 -5.19
CA GLY A 207 -8.68 -3.56 -3.76
C GLY A 207 -9.18 -4.80 -3.01
N CYS A 208 -10.41 -5.22 -3.32
CA CYS A 208 -11.02 -6.42 -2.73
C CYS A 208 -10.39 -7.72 -3.23
N SER A 209 -9.96 -7.79 -4.50
CA SER A 209 -9.31 -8.97 -5.06
C SER A 209 -8.01 -9.35 -4.34
N TYR A 210 -7.25 -8.35 -3.87
CA TYR A 210 -6.03 -8.55 -3.06
C TYR A 210 -6.29 -8.54 -1.54
N CYS A 211 -7.54 -8.37 -1.10
CA CYS A 211 -7.89 -8.34 0.31
C CYS A 211 -7.87 -9.75 0.91
N HIS A 212 -7.23 -9.92 2.07
CA HIS A 212 -7.23 -11.18 2.81
C HIS A 212 -8.60 -11.53 3.41
N PHE A 213 -9.48 -10.54 3.55
CA PHE A 213 -10.81 -10.68 4.15
C PHE A 213 -11.94 -10.82 3.13
N LYS A 214 -11.62 -10.95 1.83
CA LYS A 214 -12.63 -11.02 0.76
C LYS A 214 -13.69 -12.09 0.99
N ARG A 215 -13.30 -13.25 1.55
CA ARG A 215 -14.25 -14.34 1.86
C ARG A 215 -15.10 -14.08 3.10
N SER A 216 -14.61 -13.28 4.04
CA SER A 216 -15.42 -12.82 5.18
C SER A 216 -16.46 -11.79 4.75
N CYS A 217 -16.14 -10.97 3.75
CA CYS A 217 -17.09 -10.02 3.17
C CYS A 217 -18.07 -10.70 2.19
N TYR A 218 -17.59 -11.67 1.42
CA TYR A 218 -18.36 -12.39 0.39
C TYR A 218 -18.22 -13.89 0.60
N PRO A 219 -19.03 -14.52 1.47
CA PRO A 219 -18.92 -15.95 1.80
C PRO A 219 -19.09 -16.87 0.57
N ASP A 220 -19.98 -16.49 -0.35
CA ASP A 220 -20.31 -17.25 -1.56
C ASP A 220 -19.39 -16.97 -2.75
N LEU A 221 -18.23 -16.33 -2.49
CA LEU A 221 -17.29 -15.90 -3.50
C LEU A 221 -16.75 -17.10 -4.31
N ARG A 222 -17.00 -17.07 -5.62
CA ARG A 222 -16.49 -18.06 -6.57
C ARG A 222 -15.15 -17.61 -7.15
N THR A 223 -14.20 -18.54 -7.24
CA THR A 223 -12.86 -18.26 -7.76
C THR A 223 -12.63 -19.01 -9.06
N PHE A 224 -12.28 -18.29 -10.12
CA PHE A 224 -11.90 -18.85 -11.41
C PHE A 224 -10.43 -18.52 -11.70
N LEU A 225 -9.68 -19.54 -12.13
CA LEU A 225 -8.27 -19.40 -12.48
C LEU A 225 -8.13 -19.16 -13.98
N TYR A 226 -7.64 -17.98 -14.34
CA TYR A 226 -7.29 -17.62 -15.70
C TYR A 226 -5.76 -17.49 -15.86
N SER A 227 -5.27 -17.52 -17.09
CA SER A 227 -3.84 -17.29 -17.38
C SER A 227 -3.32 -15.94 -16.88
N THR A 228 -4.20 -14.96 -16.78
CA THR A 228 -3.91 -13.61 -16.25
C THR A 228 -4.00 -13.50 -14.72
N GLY A 229 -4.38 -14.59 -14.04
CA GLY A 229 -4.55 -14.64 -12.60
C GLY A 229 -5.98 -15.01 -12.17
N PRO A 230 -6.20 -15.15 -10.84
CA PRO A 230 -7.51 -15.49 -10.31
C PRO A 230 -8.52 -14.36 -10.52
N ARG A 231 -9.76 -14.73 -10.86
CA ARG A 231 -10.92 -13.84 -10.93
C ARG A 231 -11.93 -14.25 -9.88
N PHE A 232 -12.40 -13.30 -9.12
CA PHE A 232 -13.34 -13.51 -8.01
C PHE A 232 -14.70 -12.96 -8.38
N LEU A 233 -15.71 -13.83 -8.51
CA LEU A 233 -17.09 -13.48 -8.85
C LEU A 233 -17.99 -13.59 -7.62
N THR A 234 -18.86 -12.60 -7.45
CA THR A 234 -19.90 -12.57 -6.41
C THR A 234 -21.23 -13.03 -6.93
#